data_83da65746913ea83dc1fb3ea7db48d1e
#
_entry.id   83da65746913ea83dc1fb3ea7db48d1e
#
_cell.length_a   1.000
_cell.length_b   1.000
_cell.length_c   1.000
_cell.angle_alpha   90.00
_cell.angle_beta   90.00
_cell.angle_gamma   90.00
#
_symmetry.space_group_name_H-M   'P 1'
#
loop_
_entity.id
_entity.type
_entity.pdbx_description
1 polymer ?
#
loop_
_entity_poly.entity_id
_entity_poly.type
_entity_poly.pdbx_seq_one_letter_code
_entity_poly.pdbx_strand_id
1 'polypeptide(L)'
;RDHLIRHRLHMRVELDSVDLYDDIEEFLRSGKVDLVSFMDHTPGQGQYRDLLLFGDTLKGYRDVTDEEVRDIVRMQQESSKMTYAQIAALASIARERGISIASHDDDSAEKLAFMDGLEASISEFPISLDVAREARARGLHTVAGAPNVMLGHSHSGNLSAREAVEAGAIDV
;
A
#
# COMPACT_ATOMS: atom_id res chain seq x y z
N ARG A 1 -10.42 -26.38 13.80
CA ARG A 1 -9.87 -25.79 15.06
C ARG A 1 -10.78 -24.63 15.43
N ASP A 2 -11.28 -24.63 16.66
CA ASP A 2 -12.04 -23.51 17.20
C ASP A 2 -11.05 -22.40 17.57
N HIS A 3 -11.08 -21.28 16.82
CA HIS A 3 -10.27 -20.11 17.10
C HIS A 3 -11.05 -19.19 18.06
N LEU A 4 -10.35 -18.60 19.05
CA LEU A 4 -10.92 -17.64 19.99
C LEU A 4 -11.29 -16.31 19.33
N ILE A 5 -10.68 -16.01 18.17
CA ILE A 5 -10.91 -14.81 17.40
C ILE A 5 -11.19 -15.17 15.94
N ARG A 6 -11.88 -14.27 15.24
CA ARG A 6 -12.08 -14.40 13.80
C ARG A 6 -10.81 -13.94 13.06
N HIS A 7 -10.26 -14.82 12.23
CA HIS A 7 -9.16 -14.48 11.34
C HIS A 7 -9.72 -14.02 10.00
N ARG A 8 -9.12 -12.97 9.44
CA ARG A 8 -9.38 -12.47 8.09
C ARG A 8 -8.08 -12.36 7.33
N LEU A 9 -8.11 -12.69 6.05
CA LEU A 9 -6.93 -12.66 5.21
C LEU A 9 -6.87 -11.36 4.41
N HIS A 10 -5.81 -10.60 4.63
CA HIS A 10 -5.44 -9.45 3.83
C HIS A 10 -4.35 -9.86 2.83
N MET A 11 -4.69 -9.80 1.54
CA MET A 11 -3.78 -10.08 0.44
C MET A 11 -3.14 -8.78 -0.01
N ARG A 12 -1.82 -8.72 0.03
CA ARG A 12 -1.03 -7.58 -0.45
C ARG A 12 -0.45 -7.90 -1.81
N VAL A 13 -0.78 -7.10 -2.81
CA VAL A 13 -0.37 -7.28 -4.21
C VAL A 13 0.57 -6.16 -4.60
N GLU A 14 1.85 -6.51 -4.80
CA GLU A 14 2.83 -5.59 -5.39
C GLU A 14 2.61 -5.50 -6.90
N LEU A 15 2.63 -4.30 -7.45
CA LEU A 15 2.36 -4.08 -8.87
C LEU A 15 3.46 -4.64 -9.79
N ASP A 16 4.65 -4.92 -9.28
CA ASP A 16 5.74 -5.57 -10.01
C ASP A 16 5.68 -7.10 -9.98
N SER A 17 4.74 -7.69 -9.24
CA SER A 17 4.51 -9.15 -9.21
C SER A 17 3.76 -9.65 -10.45
N VAL A 18 4.20 -9.24 -11.64
CA VAL A 18 3.54 -9.56 -12.93
C VAL A 18 3.53 -11.07 -13.18
N ASP A 19 4.60 -11.75 -12.80
CA ASP A 19 4.75 -13.21 -12.99
C ASP A 19 3.77 -14.03 -12.13
N LEU A 20 3.20 -13.41 -11.08
CA LEU A 20 2.22 -14.04 -10.17
C LEU A 20 0.77 -13.67 -10.51
N TYR A 21 0.53 -13.01 -11.64
CA TYR A 21 -0.80 -12.49 -11.98
C TYR A 21 -1.89 -13.57 -11.95
N ASP A 22 -1.64 -14.70 -12.57
CA ASP A 22 -2.61 -15.81 -12.65
C ASP A 22 -2.87 -16.43 -11.25
N ASP A 23 -1.81 -16.58 -10.42
CA ASP A 23 -1.94 -17.07 -9.05
C ASP A 23 -2.73 -16.10 -8.17
N ILE A 24 -2.52 -14.78 -8.35
CA ILE A 24 -3.27 -13.72 -7.64
C ILE A 24 -4.75 -13.80 -8.02
N GLU A 25 -5.05 -13.93 -9.33
CA GLU A 25 -6.41 -14.07 -9.81
C GLU A 25 -7.09 -15.31 -9.23
N GLU A 26 -6.45 -16.48 -9.29
CA GLU A 26 -6.97 -17.72 -8.71
C GLU A 26 -7.24 -17.57 -7.22
N PHE A 27 -6.31 -16.93 -6.50
CA PHE A 27 -6.43 -16.76 -5.06
C PHE A 27 -7.57 -15.82 -4.67
N LEU A 28 -7.78 -14.72 -5.39
CA LEU A 28 -8.95 -13.85 -5.21
C LEU A 28 -10.27 -14.60 -5.45
N ARG A 29 -10.31 -15.48 -6.47
CA ARG A 29 -11.49 -16.30 -6.77
C ARG A 29 -11.75 -17.39 -5.72
N SER A 30 -10.76 -17.77 -4.92
CA SER A 30 -10.84 -18.87 -3.94
C SER A 30 -11.81 -18.65 -2.78
N GLY A 31 -12.24 -17.40 -2.53
CA GLY A 31 -13.08 -17.02 -1.41
C GLY A 31 -12.36 -17.00 -0.06
N LYS A 32 -11.03 -17.01 -0.04
CA LYS A 32 -10.21 -16.98 1.18
C LYS A 32 -9.76 -15.58 1.58
N VAL A 33 -9.83 -14.61 0.66
CA VAL A 33 -9.37 -13.23 0.84
C VAL A 33 -10.53 -12.37 1.32
N ASP A 34 -10.29 -11.57 2.35
CA ASP A 34 -11.26 -10.61 2.90
C ASP A 34 -10.94 -9.16 2.50
N LEU A 35 -9.66 -8.87 2.24
CA LEU A 35 -9.14 -7.55 1.85
C LEU A 35 -8.00 -7.73 0.86
N VAL A 36 -7.93 -6.92 -0.18
CA VAL A 36 -6.78 -6.83 -1.09
C VAL A 36 -6.27 -5.40 -1.16
N SER A 37 -4.95 -5.21 -1.02
CA SER A 37 -4.28 -3.93 -1.28
C SER A 37 -3.44 -4.02 -2.55
N PHE A 38 -3.50 -2.98 -3.39
CA PHE A 38 -2.58 -2.78 -4.51
C PHE A 38 -1.50 -1.78 -4.11
N MET A 39 -0.24 -2.20 -4.20
CA MET A 39 0.90 -1.47 -3.68
C MET A 39 1.99 -1.29 -4.72
N ASP A 40 2.62 -0.12 -4.73
CA ASP A 40 3.82 0.14 -5.51
C ASP A 40 4.93 0.70 -4.59
N HIS A 41 5.83 -0.18 -4.18
CA HIS A 41 6.98 0.17 -3.34
C HIS A 41 8.24 0.50 -4.16
N THR A 42 8.09 0.88 -5.42
CA THR A 42 9.22 1.30 -6.25
C THR A 42 9.93 2.50 -5.61
N PRO A 43 11.26 2.44 -5.43
CA PRO A 43 12.03 3.57 -4.91
C PRO A 43 11.86 4.83 -5.77
N GLY A 44 11.72 5.98 -5.11
CA GLY A 44 11.50 7.28 -5.75
C GLY A 44 10.04 7.75 -5.72
N GLN A 45 9.13 6.96 -5.16
CA GLN A 45 7.70 7.32 -4.99
C GLN A 45 7.11 6.78 -3.68
N GLY A 46 5.93 7.23 -3.33
CA GLY A 46 5.18 6.77 -2.15
C GLY A 46 6.02 6.84 -0.87
N GLN A 47 6.03 5.77 -0.11
CA GLN A 47 6.80 5.64 1.13
C GLN A 47 8.30 5.85 0.90
N TYR A 48 8.84 5.44 -0.23
CA TYR A 48 10.27 5.45 -0.57
C TYR A 48 10.65 6.56 -1.55
N ARG A 49 9.95 7.70 -1.50
CA ARG A 49 10.27 8.88 -2.33
C ARG A 49 11.67 9.44 -2.08
N ASP A 50 12.20 9.29 -0.86
CA ASP A 50 13.58 9.62 -0.51
C ASP A 50 14.48 8.40 -0.69
N LEU A 51 15.31 8.43 -1.74
CA LEU A 51 16.23 7.34 -2.07
C LEU A 51 17.36 7.17 -1.04
N LEU A 52 17.74 8.23 -0.30
CA LEU A 52 18.74 8.11 0.76
C LEU A 52 18.15 7.33 1.92
N LEU A 53 16.94 7.70 2.34
CA LEU A 53 16.22 6.99 3.39
C LEU A 53 15.92 5.53 3.02
N PHE A 54 15.58 5.27 1.75
CA PHE A 54 15.44 3.90 1.24
C PHE A 54 16.73 3.12 1.38
N GLY A 55 17.87 3.70 0.96
CA GLY A 55 19.19 3.08 1.08
C GLY A 55 19.56 2.76 2.53
N ASP A 56 19.35 3.69 3.44
CA ASP A 56 19.61 3.50 4.89
C ASP A 56 18.71 2.40 5.47
N THR A 57 17.44 2.39 5.09
CA THR A 57 16.50 1.33 5.48
C THR A 57 16.96 -0.03 5.00
N LEU A 58 17.35 -0.16 3.74
CA LEU A 58 17.83 -1.40 3.14
C LEU A 58 19.08 -1.93 3.86
N LYS A 59 20.04 -1.04 4.18
CA LYS A 59 21.24 -1.38 4.96
C LYS A 59 20.92 -1.79 6.39
N GLY A 60 19.82 -1.31 6.96
CA GLY A 60 19.35 -1.75 8.27
C GLY A 60 18.88 -3.20 8.31
N TYR A 61 18.44 -3.73 7.16
CA TYR A 61 17.94 -5.12 7.03
C TYR A 61 18.92 -6.08 6.36
N ARG A 62 19.87 -5.55 5.58
CA ARG A 62 20.80 -6.34 4.77
C ARG A 62 22.20 -5.72 4.83
N ASP A 63 23.20 -6.57 4.81
CA ASP A 63 24.59 -6.13 4.65
C ASP A 63 24.84 -5.87 3.15
N VAL A 64 24.62 -4.63 2.73
CA VAL A 64 24.77 -4.17 1.33
C VAL A 64 25.57 -2.88 1.25
N THR A 65 26.37 -2.76 0.20
CA THR A 65 27.15 -1.58 -0.14
C THR A 65 26.30 -0.49 -0.82
N ASP A 66 26.80 0.72 -0.90
CA ASP A 66 26.15 1.82 -1.65
C ASP A 66 25.98 1.51 -3.13
N GLU A 67 26.87 0.72 -3.73
CA GLU A 67 26.78 0.31 -5.12
C GLU A 67 25.65 -0.68 -5.33
N GLU A 68 25.55 -1.69 -4.46
CA GLU A 68 24.44 -2.67 -4.48
C GLU A 68 23.09 -1.99 -4.23
N VAL A 69 23.02 -0.99 -3.35
CA VAL A 69 21.79 -0.20 -3.15
C VAL A 69 21.38 0.51 -4.44
N ARG A 70 22.33 1.15 -5.15
CA ARG A 70 22.02 1.81 -6.44
C ARG A 70 21.55 0.81 -7.50
N ASP A 71 22.15 -0.37 -7.55
CA ASP A 71 21.76 -1.42 -8.49
C ASP A 71 20.37 -1.97 -8.16
N ILE A 72 20.04 -2.17 -6.88
CA ILE A 72 18.70 -2.58 -6.44
C ILE A 72 17.66 -1.51 -6.82
N VAL A 73 17.94 -0.24 -6.55
CA VAL A 73 17.05 0.88 -6.93
C VAL A 73 16.78 0.86 -8.44
N ARG A 74 17.85 0.75 -9.26
CA ARG A 74 17.71 0.70 -10.71
C ARG A 74 16.87 -0.49 -11.17
N MET A 75 17.16 -1.70 -10.66
CA MET A 75 16.41 -2.90 -10.99
C MET A 75 14.92 -2.76 -10.65
N GLN A 76 14.58 -2.22 -9.48
CA GLN A 76 13.20 -2.02 -9.08
C GLN A 76 12.49 -0.95 -9.89
N GLN A 77 13.19 0.13 -10.27
CA GLN A 77 12.63 1.18 -11.14
C GLN A 77 12.40 0.71 -12.57
N GLU A 78 13.21 -0.24 -13.07
CA GLU A 78 13.11 -0.83 -14.41
C GLU A 78 12.20 -2.08 -14.45
N SER A 79 11.73 -2.57 -13.30
CA SER A 79 10.86 -3.75 -13.24
C SER A 79 9.55 -3.53 -13.99
N SER A 80 9.09 -4.58 -14.68
CA SER A 80 7.77 -4.57 -15.31
C SER A 80 6.68 -4.49 -14.23
N LYS A 81 5.62 -3.75 -14.52
CA LYS A 81 4.48 -3.61 -13.60
C LYS A 81 3.19 -4.04 -14.28
N MET A 82 2.24 -4.45 -13.48
CA MET A 82 0.88 -4.70 -13.95
C MET A 82 0.32 -3.45 -14.62
N THR A 83 -0.28 -3.63 -15.78
CA THR A 83 -0.99 -2.58 -16.49
C THR A 83 -2.28 -2.20 -15.75
N TYR A 84 -2.80 -1.00 -16.04
CA TYR A 84 -4.11 -0.59 -15.52
C TYR A 84 -5.21 -1.64 -15.80
N ALA A 85 -5.22 -2.21 -17.00
CA ALA A 85 -6.21 -3.22 -17.39
C ALA A 85 -6.11 -4.49 -16.52
N GLN A 86 -4.90 -4.93 -16.18
CA GLN A 86 -4.67 -6.06 -15.28
C GLN A 86 -5.14 -5.76 -13.86
N ILE A 87 -4.77 -4.58 -13.32
CA ILE A 87 -5.19 -4.16 -11.98
C ILE A 87 -6.72 -4.03 -11.92
N ALA A 88 -7.35 -3.42 -12.93
CA ALA A 88 -8.80 -3.28 -13.02
C ALA A 88 -9.52 -4.64 -13.11
N ALA A 89 -8.93 -5.62 -13.79
CA ALA A 89 -9.48 -6.96 -13.85
C ALA A 89 -9.44 -7.65 -12.47
N LEU A 90 -8.31 -7.56 -11.75
CA LEU A 90 -8.21 -8.08 -10.37
C LEU A 90 -9.18 -7.36 -9.41
N ALA A 91 -9.32 -6.04 -9.54
CA ALA A 91 -10.27 -5.26 -8.75
C ALA A 91 -11.73 -5.68 -9.04
N SER A 92 -12.07 -5.97 -10.31
CA SER A 92 -13.40 -6.49 -10.67
C SER A 92 -13.69 -7.82 -9.98
N ILE A 93 -12.73 -8.73 -9.98
CA ILE A 93 -12.84 -10.03 -9.29
C ILE A 93 -13.04 -9.81 -7.79
N ALA A 94 -12.26 -8.91 -7.19
CA ALA A 94 -12.40 -8.60 -5.77
C ALA A 94 -13.83 -8.11 -5.44
N ARG A 95 -14.38 -7.18 -6.23
CA ARG A 95 -15.75 -6.67 -6.06
C ARG A 95 -16.80 -7.76 -6.22
N GLU A 96 -16.71 -8.58 -7.27
CA GLU A 96 -17.61 -9.71 -7.52
C GLU A 96 -17.65 -10.70 -6.35
N ARG A 97 -16.54 -10.79 -5.60
CA ARG A 97 -16.37 -11.66 -4.44
C ARG A 97 -16.68 -10.98 -3.10
N GLY A 98 -17.01 -9.69 -3.11
CA GLY A 98 -17.24 -8.92 -1.89
C GLY A 98 -15.98 -8.69 -1.07
N ILE A 99 -14.79 -8.73 -1.70
CA ILE A 99 -13.50 -8.44 -1.10
C ILE A 99 -13.31 -6.92 -1.13
N SER A 100 -13.02 -6.32 0.03
CA SER A 100 -12.68 -4.90 0.09
C SER A 100 -11.37 -4.61 -0.63
N ILE A 101 -11.28 -3.44 -1.27
CA ILE A 101 -10.06 -3.00 -1.97
C ILE A 101 -9.46 -1.85 -1.19
N ALA A 102 -8.14 -1.92 -0.97
CA ALA A 102 -7.36 -0.87 -0.36
C ALA A 102 -6.31 -0.32 -1.32
N SER A 103 -6.08 0.97 -1.22
CA SER A 103 -4.88 1.65 -1.69
C SER A 103 -3.79 1.57 -0.63
N HIS A 104 -2.53 1.82 -1.00
CA HIS A 104 -1.42 1.77 -0.05
C HIS A 104 -0.40 2.88 -0.35
N ASP A 105 0.09 3.55 0.71
CA ASP A 105 1.04 4.67 0.61
C ASP A 105 0.61 5.74 -0.40
N ASP A 106 -0.64 6.18 -0.30
CA ASP A 106 -1.16 7.22 -1.18
C ASP A 106 -0.36 8.51 -1.00
N ASP A 107 0.14 9.05 -2.12
CA ASP A 107 1.04 10.20 -2.15
C ASP A 107 0.49 11.41 -2.92
N SER A 108 -0.63 11.22 -3.62
CA SER A 108 -1.19 12.25 -4.50
C SER A 108 -2.69 12.10 -4.71
N ALA A 109 -3.33 13.18 -5.12
CA ALA A 109 -4.73 13.18 -5.51
C ALA A 109 -4.97 12.33 -6.77
N GLU A 110 -3.98 12.24 -7.65
CA GLU A 110 -3.99 11.41 -8.87
C GLU A 110 -4.05 9.93 -8.52
N LYS A 111 -3.25 9.49 -7.55
CA LYS A 111 -3.27 8.10 -7.08
C LYS A 111 -4.60 7.78 -6.41
N LEU A 112 -5.12 8.68 -5.57
CA LEU A 112 -6.45 8.52 -4.98
C LEU A 112 -7.54 8.44 -6.05
N ALA A 113 -7.49 9.26 -7.11
CA ALA A 113 -8.45 9.19 -8.21
C ALA A 113 -8.34 7.88 -9.00
N PHE A 114 -7.12 7.37 -9.19
CA PHE A 114 -6.89 6.06 -9.79
C PHE A 114 -7.54 4.94 -8.97
N MET A 115 -7.32 4.93 -7.65
CA MET A 115 -7.88 3.93 -6.74
C MET A 115 -9.41 4.06 -6.59
N ASP A 116 -9.94 5.27 -6.66
CA ASP A 116 -11.39 5.54 -6.71
C ASP A 116 -12.02 4.89 -7.96
N GLY A 117 -11.35 4.97 -9.12
CA GLY A 117 -11.74 4.27 -10.34
C GLY A 117 -11.74 2.72 -10.23
N LEU A 118 -11.04 2.17 -9.25
CA LEU A 118 -11.06 0.74 -8.90
C LEU A 118 -12.08 0.42 -7.79
N GLU A 119 -12.84 1.41 -7.32
CA GLU A 119 -13.79 1.33 -6.20
C GLU A 119 -13.10 0.90 -4.89
N ALA A 120 -11.88 1.37 -4.65
CA ALA A 120 -11.22 1.20 -3.37
C ALA A 120 -12.03 1.89 -2.26
N SER A 121 -12.10 1.26 -1.11
CA SER A 121 -12.82 1.77 0.06
C SER A 121 -11.90 2.15 1.22
N ILE A 122 -10.62 1.84 1.12
CA ILE A 122 -9.63 2.03 2.18
C ILE A 122 -8.37 2.68 1.59
N SER A 123 -7.82 3.67 2.30
CA SER A 123 -6.50 4.25 2.06
C SER A 123 -5.58 3.87 3.22
N GLU A 124 -4.64 2.95 2.97
CA GLU A 124 -3.66 2.52 3.96
C GLU A 124 -2.42 3.39 3.90
N PHE A 125 -2.04 3.98 5.02
CA PHE A 125 -0.81 4.74 5.20
C PHE A 125 -0.64 5.93 4.24
N PRO A 126 -1.64 6.85 4.12
CA PRO A 126 -1.43 8.07 3.34
C PRO A 126 -0.20 8.81 3.86
N ILE A 127 0.66 9.28 2.94
CA ILE A 127 2.00 9.79 3.32
C ILE A 127 2.00 11.22 3.84
N SER A 128 0.91 11.96 3.67
CA SER A 128 0.77 13.35 4.15
C SER A 128 -0.64 13.63 4.67
N LEU A 129 -0.75 14.67 5.50
CA LEU A 129 -2.04 15.07 6.06
C LEU A 129 -3.03 15.51 4.98
N ASP A 130 -2.56 16.18 3.93
CA ASP A 130 -3.41 16.64 2.84
C ASP A 130 -3.98 15.46 2.05
N VAL A 131 -3.16 14.43 1.78
CA VAL A 131 -3.61 13.20 1.12
C VAL A 131 -4.59 12.43 2.01
N ALA A 132 -4.34 12.34 3.32
CA ALA A 132 -5.27 11.69 4.25
C ALA A 132 -6.64 12.39 4.29
N ARG A 133 -6.66 13.73 4.30
CA ARG A 133 -7.90 14.53 4.22
C ARG A 133 -8.63 14.33 2.91
N GLU A 134 -7.90 14.32 1.79
CA GLU A 134 -8.47 14.09 0.47
C GLU A 134 -9.08 12.69 0.36
N ALA A 135 -8.38 11.65 0.87
CA ALA A 135 -8.91 10.28 0.92
C ALA A 135 -10.25 10.23 1.68
N ARG A 136 -10.33 10.87 2.86
CA ARG A 136 -11.59 10.98 3.61
C ARG A 136 -12.67 11.76 2.87
N ALA A 137 -12.31 12.85 2.22
CA ALA A 137 -13.26 13.65 1.43
C ALA A 137 -13.87 12.84 0.28
N ARG A 138 -13.13 11.87 -0.25
CA ARG A 138 -13.60 10.89 -1.25
C ARG A 138 -14.40 9.72 -0.65
N GLY A 139 -14.50 9.65 0.67
CA GLY A 139 -15.23 8.59 1.37
C GLY A 139 -14.42 7.32 1.64
N LEU A 140 -13.09 7.33 1.46
CA LEU A 140 -12.25 6.22 1.84
C LEU A 140 -12.06 6.20 3.37
N HIS A 141 -12.00 5.01 3.94
CA HIS A 141 -11.52 4.81 5.30
C HIS A 141 -9.99 4.91 5.33
N THR A 142 -9.47 5.73 6.23
CA THR A 142 -8.02 5.97 6.33
C THR A 142 -7.43 5.21 7.51
N VAL A 143 -6.30 4.53 7.27
CA VAL A 143 -5.64 3.65 8.24
C VAL A 143 -4.19 4.08 8.44
N ALA A 144 -3.76 4.14 9.71
CA ALA A 144 -2.37 4.39 10.08
C ALA A 144 -1.77 3.22 10.85
N GLY A 145 -0.43 3.10 10.82
CA GLY A 145 0.26 2.01 11.50
C GLY A 145 0.38 2.24 13.01
N ALA A 146 0.02 1.25 13.83
CA ALA A 146 0.21 1.30 15.28
C ALA A 146 1.65 1.65 15.71
N PRO A 147 2.73 1.18 15.05
CA PRO A 147 4.09 1.63 15.37
C PRO A 147 4.30 3.14 15.26
N ASN A 148 3.68 3.80 14.27
CA ASN A 148 3.74 5.25 14.11
C ASN A 148 3.09 5.97 15.29
N VAL A 149 1.96 5.46 15.80
CA VAL A 149 1.30 6.00 17.00
C VAL A 149 2.19 5.82 18.23
N MET A 150 2.76 4.63 18.42
CA MET A 150 3.58 4.27 19.58
C MET A 150 4.89 5.06 19.63
N LEU A 151 5.54 5.28 18.48
CA LEU A 151 6.80 6.02 18.39
C LEU A 151 6.58 7.53 18.34
N GLY A 152 5.36 8.00 18.04
CA GLY A 152 5.03 9.41 17.89
C GLY A 152 5.50 10.04 16.57
N HIS A 153 6.07 9.25 15.68
CA HIS A 153 6.52 9.68 14.35
C HIS A 153 6.57 8.49 13.38
N SER A 154 6.55 8.79 12.08
CA SER A 154 6.81 7.80 11.04
C SER A 154 8.30 7.48 10.95
N HIS A 155 8.66 6.21 10.84
CA HIS A 155 10.05 5.79 10.64
C HIS A 155 10.57 6.14 9.22
N SER A 156 9.68 6.37 8.26
CA SER A 156 10.01 6.81 6.89
C SER A 156 9.89 8.32 6.67
N GLY A 157 9.70 9.10 7.74
CA GLY A 157 9.56 10.57 7.65
C GLY A 157 8.26 11.04 6.98
N ASN A 158 7.28 10.16 6.79
CA ASN A 158 5.96 10.46 6.26
C ASN A 158 5.01 10.98 7.37
N LEU A 159 3.70 10.96 7.12
CA LEU A 159 2.67 11.45 8.03
C LEU A 159 2.82 10.89 9.46
N SER A 160 2.81 11.76 10.45
CA SER A 160 2.66 11.37 11.85
C SER A 160 1.22 10.89 12.10
N ALA A 161 1.07 9.67 12.60
CA ALA A 161 -0.25 9.16 12.96
C ALA A 161 -0.94 10.00 14.04
N ARG A 162 -0.17 10.57 15.00
CA ARG A 162 -0.68 11.49 16.02
C ARG A 162 -1.30 12.74 15.37
N GLU A 163 -0.54 13.40 14.49
CA GLU A 163 -1.00 14.60 13.78
C GLU A 163 -2.28 14.30 12.98
N ALA A 164 -2.29 13.17 12.32
CA ALA A 164 -3.44 12.74 11.51
C ALA A 164 -4.69 12.44 12.36
N VAL A 165 -4.52 11.81 13.52
CA VAL A 165 -5.61 11.57 14.47
C VAL A 165 -6.14 12.88 15.06
N GLU A 166 -5.25 13.79 15.49
CA GLU A 166 -5.62 15.12 16.01
C GLU A 166 -6.38 15.95 14.96
N ALA A 167 -6.03 15.79 13.69
CA ALA A 167 -6.69 16.44 12.57
C ALA A 167 -8.00 15.73 12.14
N GLY A 168 -8.37 14.61 12.75
CA GLY A 168 -9.51 13.80 12.35
C GLY A 168 -9.37 13.18 10.94
N ALA A 169 -8.14 12.98 10.49
CA ALA A 169 -7.83 12.48 9.14
C ALA A 169 -7.58 10.96 9.07
N ILE A 170 -7.65 10.25 10.21
CA ILE A 170 -7.47 8.79 10.31
C ILE A 170 -8.66 8.19 11.04
N ASP A 171 -9.15 7.05 10.55
CA ASP A 171 -10.24 6.28 11.14
C ASP A 171 -9.73 5.16 12.06
N VAL A 172 -8.63 4.50 11.71
CA VAL A 172 -8.04 3.35 12.42
C VAL A 172 -6.52 3.47 12.50
#